data_d88a25e99e8816a512423eeba6946fe4
#
_entry.id   d88a25e99e8816a512423eeba6946fe4
#
_cell.length_a   1.000
_cell.length_b   1.000
_cell.length_c   1.000
_cell.angle_alpha   90.00
_cell.angle_beta   90.00
_cell.angle_gamma   90.00
#
_symmetry.space_group_name_H-M   'P 1'
#
loop_
_entity.id
_entity.type
_entity.pdbx_description
1 polymer ?
#
loop_
_entity_poly.entity_id
_entity_poly.type
_entity_poly.pdbx_seq_one_letter_code
_entity_poly.pdbx_strand_id
1 'polypeptide(L)'
;LSCRPAVLIADEPTTALDVTIQAQILQLIKVLQKEMSMGVIFITHDMGVVAEIADRVLVMYQGEAVETGTVEQIFHAPQHPYTRALLAAVPQLGAMKGLDYPRRFPLISLEHPAKQAPPIEQKTVVDGEPVLRVRNLVTRFPLRSGLLNRVTREVHAVEKVSFDLWPGETLSLVGESGSGKSTTGRALLRLVESQGGEIIFNGQRIDTLSPGKLQALRRDIQFIFQDPYASLDPRQTIGDSIIEPLRVHGLLPGKDAAARVAWLLERVGLLPEHAWRYPHEFSGGQRQRICIARALALNPKVIIADEAVSALDVSIRGQIINLLLD
;
A
#
# COMPACT_ATOMS: atom_id res chain seq x y z
N LEU A 1 28.66 1.69 -9.98
CA LEU A 1 29.06 2.21 -11.30
C LEU A 1 30.48 2.79 -11.31
N SER A 2 31.01 3.23 -10.16
CA SER A 2 32.39 3.80 -10.04
C SER A 2 33.50 2.84 -10.54
N CYS A 3 33.30 1.53 -10.45
CA CYS A 3 34.25 0.51 -10.92
C CYS A 3 34.14 0.15 -12.41
N ARG A 4 33.26 0.84 -13.19
CA ARG A 4 33.00 0.55 -14.62
C ARG A 4 32.75 -0.95 -14.86
N PRO A 5 31.69 -1.54 -14.30
CA PRO A 5 31.40 -2.97 -14.43
C PRO A 5 31.00 -3.31 -15.86
N ALA A 6 31.32 -4.54 -16.31
CA ALA A 6 30.83 -5.06 -17.59
C ALA A 6 29.34 -5.47 -17.53
N VAL A 7 28.84 -5.80 -16.32
CA VAL A 7 27.45 -6.17 -16.07
C VAL A 7 26.95 -5.46 -14.80
N LEU A 8 25.79 -4.86 -14.90
CA LEU A 8 25.03 -4.29 -13.77
C LEU A 8 23.84 -5.20 -13.45
N ILE A 9 23.72 -5.63 -12.20
CA ILE A 9 22.52 -6.29 -11.70
C ILE A 9 21.78 -5.27 -10.84
N ALA A 10 20.57 -4.92 -11.25
CA ALA A 10 19.72 -3.96 -10.57
C ALA A 10 18.46 -4.68 -10.04
N ASP A 11 18.44 -4.94 -8.73
CA ASP A 11 17.34 -5.62 -8.05
C ASP A 11 16.37 -4.58 -7.49
N GLU A 12 15.22 -4.47 -8.12
CA GLU A 12 14.15 -3.49 -7.81
C GLU A 12 14.66 -2.05 -7.55
N PRO A 13 15.48 -1.48 -8.42
CA PRO A 13 16.18 -0.21 -8.14
C PRO A 13 15.25 1.00 -8.13
N THR A 14 13.99 0.85 -8.51
CA THR A 14 12.98 1.89 -8.56
C THR A 14 11.87 1.71 -7.52
N THR A 15 11.93 0.65 -6.71
CA THR A 15 10.97 0.41 -5.63
C THR A 15 11.01 1.56 -4.62
N ALA A 16 9.84 2.05 -4.22
CA ALA A 16 9.65 3.20 -3.32
C ALA A 16 10.08 4.57 -3.88
N LEU A 17 10.37 4.68 -5.18
CA LEU A 17 10.56 5.97 -5.84
C LEU A 17 9.24 6.49 -6.40
N ASP A 18 9.08 7.82 -6.40
CA ASP A 18 7.99 8.44 -7.15
C ASP A 18 8.23 8.32 -8.66
N VAL A 19 7.15 8.47 -9.45
CA VAL A 19 7.16 8.26 -10.90
C VAL A 19 8.18 9.16 -11.60
N THR A 20 8.36 10.41 -11.11
CA THR A 20 9.29 11.38 -11.71
C THR A 20 10.74 10.96 -11.50
N ILE A 21 11.11 10.59 -10.29
CA ILE A 21 12.45 10.10 -9.95
C ILE A 21 12.71 8.73 -10.59
N GLN A 22 11.71 7.85 -10.62
CA GLN A 22 11.81 6.56 -11.33
C GLN A 22 12.20 6.78 -12.80
N ALA A 23 11.50 7.64 -13.54
CA ALA A 23 11.82 7.94 -14.93
C ALA A 23 13.26 8.49 -15.11
N GLN A 24 13.71 9.36 -14.20
CA GLN A 24 15.08 9.90 -14.22
C GLN A 24 16.13 8.79 -14.01
N ILE A 25 15.91 7.89 -13.04
CA ILE A 25 16.84 6.77 -12.78
C ILE A 25 16.89 5.80 -13.98
N LEU A 26 15.73 5.47 -14.56
CA LEU A 26 15.68 4.60 -15.75
C LEU A 26 16.43 5.23 -16.92
N GLN A 27 16.24 6.52 -17.16
CA GLN A 27 16.98 7.25 -18.20
C GLN A 27 18.48 7.28 -17.92
N LEU A 28 18.89 7.51 -16.66
CA LEU A 28 20.29 7.48 -16.26
C LEU A 28 20.93 6.10 -16.53
N ILE A 29 20.24 5.01 -16.16
CA ILE A 29 20.72 3.63 -16.42
C ILE A 29 20.91 3.41 -17.91
N LYS A 30 19.96 3.83 -18.78
CA LYS A 30 20.08 3.73 -20.25
C LYS A 30 21.29 4.50 -20.80
N VAL A 31 21.52 5.73 -20.31
CA VAL A 31 22.67 6.55 -20.72
C VAL A 31 23.97 5.85 -20.34
N LEU A 32 24.10 5.41 -19.09
CA LEU A 32 25.31 4.74 -18.59
C LEU A 32 25.53 3.39 -19.28
N GLN A 33 24.50 2.63 -19.57
CA GLN A 33 24.56 1.38 -20.34
C GLN A 33 25.21 1.62 -21.70
N LYS A 34 24.77 2.67 -22.40
CA LYS A 34 25.31 3.03 -23.71
C LYS A 34 26.76 3.54 -23.65
N GLU A 35 27.05 4.46 -22.70
CA GLU A 35 28.39 5.03 -22.54
C GLU A 35 29.45 4.00 -22.14
N MET A 36 29.06 3.06 -21.28
CA MET A 36 29.99 2.04 -20.75
C MET A 36 29.93 0.73 -21.49
N SER A 37 29.05 0.58 -22.50
CA SER A 37 28.78 -0.66 -23.21
C SER A 37 28.55 -1.86 -22.29
N MET A 38 27.85 -1.64 -21.15
CA MET A 38 27.63 -2.68 -20.17
C MET A 38 26.29 -3.42 -20.39
N GLY A 39 26.25 -4.70 -20.03
CA GLY A 39 25.01 -5.47 -19.92
C GLY A 39 24.25 -5.06 -18.65
N VAL A 40 22.92 -5.02 -18.71
CA VAL A 40 22.08 -4.75 -17.56
C VAL A 40 21.10 -5.89 -17.34
N ILE A 41 21.08 -6.46 -16.14
CA ILE A 41 20.04 -7.37 -15.67
C ILE A 41 19.16 -6.55 -14.73
N PHE A 42 17.93 -6.31 -15.15
CA PHE A 42 16.97 -5.52 -14.38
C PHE A 42 15.89 -6.44 -13.79
N ILE A 43 15.85 -6.54 -12.47
CA ILE A 43 14.88 -7.38 -11.76
C ILE A 43 13.76 -6.46 -11.24
N THR A 44 12.53 -6.74 -11.63
CA THR A 44 11.36 -5.96 -11.20
C THR A 44 10.07 -6.75 -11.39
N HIS A 45 9.06 -6.41 -10.61
CA HIS A 45 7.68 -6.87 -10.79
C HIS A 45 6.82 -5.84 -11.55
N ASP A 46 7.38 -4.66 -11.87
CA ASP A 46 6.66 -3.59 -12.58
C ASP A 46 6.76 -3.76 -14.09
N MET A 47 5.68 -4.27 -14.70
CA MET A 47 5.60 -4.47 -16.14
C MET A 47 5.67 -3.15 -16.95
N GLY A 48 5.28 -2.02 -16.35
CA GLY A 48 5.43 -0.70 -16.96
C GLY A 48 6.91 -0.35 -17.16
N VAL A 49 7.73 -0.59 -16.13
CA VAL A 49 9.18 -0.42 -16.20
C VAL A 49 9.80 -1.35 -17.23
N VAL A 50 9.40 -2.64 -17.24
CA VAL A 50 9.89 -3.61 -18.22
C VAL A 50 9.59 -3.14 -19.65
N ALA A 51 8.39 -2.67 -19.92
CA ALA A 51 8.01 -2.19 -21.26
C ALA A 51 8.85 -0.99 -21.73
N GLU A 52 9.33 -0.17 -20.78
CA GLU A 52 10.11 1.02 -21.10
C GLU A 52 11.59 0.75 -21.37
N ILE A 53 12.23 -0.17 -20.60
CA ILE A 53 13.68 -0.28 -20.58
C ILE A 53 14.25 -1.58 -21.16
N ALA A 54 13.47 -2.65 -21.18
CA ALA A 54 14.00 -3.97 -21.53
C ALA A 54 14.05 -4.21 -23.04
N ASP A 55 15.09 -4.89 -23.51
CA ASP A 55 15.17 -5.45 -24.87
C ASP A 55 14.55 -6.85 -24.92
N ARG A 56 14.83 -7.64 -23.88
CA ARG A 56 14.35 -9.02 -23.70
C ARG A 56 13.84 -9.22 -22.28
N VAL A 57 12.85 -10.08 -22.14
CA VAL A 57 12.21 -10.41 -20.87
C VAL A 57 12.35 -11.90 -20.61
N LEU A 58 12.68 -12.24 -19.36
CA LEU A 58 12.60 -13.58 -18.80
C LEU A 58 11.53 -13.55 -17.71
N VAL A 59 10.43 -14.27 -17.90
CA VAL A 59 9.36 -14.38 -16.90
C VAL A 59 9.65 -15.57 -16.01
N MET A 60 9.66 -15.34 -14.70
CA MET A 60 9.90 -16.37 -13.68
C MET A 60 8.64 -16.62 -12.85
N TYR A 61 8.39 -17.89 -12.52
CA TYR A 61 7.32 -18.32 -11.64
C TYR A 61 7.77 -19.51 -10.78
N GLN A 62 7.62 -19.43 -9.47
CA GLN A 62 8.03 -20.48 -8.51
C GLN A 62 9.48 -20.98 -8.68
N GLY A 63 10.39 -20.09 -9.04
CA GLY A 63 11.80 -20.40 -9.22
C GLY A 63 12.16 -20.90 -10.62
N GLU A 64 11.18 -21.11 -11.50
CA GLU A 64 11.39 -21.58 -12.87
C GLU A 64 11.23 -20.45 -13.90
N ALA A 65 12.00 -20.52 -14.98
CA ALA A 65 11.83 -19.65 -16.15
C ALA A 65 10.69 -20.21 -17.01
N VAL A 66 9.55 -19.53 -17.02
CA VAL A 66 8.34 -20.01 -17.70
C VAL A 66 8.18 -19.47 -19.12
N GLU A 67 8.73 -18.29 -19.39
CA GLU A 67 8.69 -17.69 -20.73
C GLU A 67 9.87 -16.73 -20.95
N THR A 68 10.40 -16.68 -22.18
CA THR A 68 11.42 -15.71 -22.57
C THR A 68 11.14 -15.20 -23.98
N GLY A 69 11.37 -13.91 -24.22
CA GLY A 69 11.16 -13.31 -25.53
C GLY A 69 11.57 -11.84 -25.56
N THR A 70 11.36 -11.19 -26.69
CA THR A 70 11.46 -9.72 -26.78
C THR A 70 10.31 -9.09 -26.02
N VAL A 71 10.44 -7.80 -25.63
CA VAL A 71 9.37 -7.05 -25.00
C VAL A 71 8.09 -7.15 -25.82
N GLU A 72 8.17 -6.96 -27.12
CA GLU A 72 7.01 -7.02 -28.03
C GLU A 72 6.31 -8.39 -27.99
N GLN A 73 7.07 -9.49 -28.00
CA GLN A 73 6.51 -10.84 -27.91
C GLN A 73 5.81 -11.07 -26.59
N ILE A 74 6.43 -10.69 -25.47
CA ILE A 74 5.86 -10.92 -24.13
C ILE A 74 4.60 -10.08 -23.91
N PHE A 75 4.57 -8.82 -24.38
CA PHE A 75 3.43 -7.93 -24.14
C PHE A 75 2.26 -8.16 -25.11
N HIS A 76 2.54 -8.48 -26.37
CA HIS A 76 1.48 -8.60 -27.40
C HIS A 76 1.11 -10.03 -27.76
N ALA A 77 1.98 -11.00 -27.54
CA ALA A 77 1.75 -12.40 -27.88
C ALA A 77 2.24 -13.38 -26.80
N PRO A 78 1.90 -13.19 -25.51
CA PRO A 78 2.35 -14.06 -24.43
C PRO A 78 1.83 -15.48 -24.62
N GLN A 79 2.71 -16.48 -24.48
CA GLN A 79 2.35 -17.89 -24.69
C GLN A 79 2.01 -18.58 -23.38
N HIS A 80 2.74 -18.28 -22.30
CA HIS A 80 2.53 -18.95 -21.04
C HIS A 80 1.31 -18.40 -20.28
N PRO A 81 0.46 -19.25 -19.68
CA PRO A 81 -0.74 -18.82 -18.95
C PRO A 81 -0.44 -17.82 -17.82
N TYR A 82 0.67 -18.02 -17.11
CA TYR A 82 1.10 -17.10 -16.05
C TYR A 82 1.44 -15.70 -16.60
N THR A 83 2.17 -15.61 -17.72
CA THR A 83 2.50 -14.32 -18.35
C THR A 83 1.24 -13.57 -18.77
N ARG A 84 0.26 -14.27 -19.34
CA ARG A 84 -1.04 -13.69 -19.70
C ARG A 84 -1.79 -13.14 -18.47
N ALA A 85 -1.82 -13.94 -17.41
CA ALA A 85 -2.47 -13.54 -16.16
C ALA A 85 -1.75 -12.36 -15.48
N LEU A 86 -0.41 -12.36 -15.50
CA LEU A 86 0.40 -11.26 -14.97
C LEU A 86 0.13 -9.94 -15.70
N LEU A 87 0.11 -9.97 -17.04
CA LEU A 87 -0.20 -8.79 -17.86
C LEU A 87 -1.65 -8.30 -17.68
N ALA A 88 -2.60 -9.23 -17.55
CA ALA A 88 -4.01 -8.91 -17.31
C ALA A 88 -4.25 -8.26 -15.94
N ALA A 89 -3.37 -8.52 -14.97
CA ALA A 89 -3.45 -7.94 -13.62
C ALA A 89 -2.82 -6.53 -13.53
N VAL A 90 -2.14 -6.05 -14.58
CA VAL A 90 -1.59 -4.68 -14.62
C VAL A 90 -2.75 -3.69 -14.82
N PRO A 91 -2.91 -2.70 -13.91
CA PRO A 91 -3.94 -1.67 -14.08
C PRO A 91 -3.70 -0.83 -15.33
N GLN A 92 -4.71 -0.71 -16.16
CA GLN A 92 -4.64 0.13 -17.36
C GLN A 92 -5.27 1.51 -17.08
N LEU A 93 -4.57 2.58 -17.47
CA LEU A 93 -5.11 3.92 -17.39
C LEU A 93 -6.39 4.03 -18.21
N GLY A 94 -7.45 4.53 -17.58
CA GLY A 94 -8.76 4.67 -18.22
C GLY A 94 -9.60 3.40 -18.25
N ALA A 95 -9.16 2.29 -17.67
CA ALA A 95 -9.94 1.04 -17.61
C ALA A 95 -11.31 1.21 -16.91
N MET A 96 -11.44 2.24 -16.06
CA MET A 96 -12.67 2.59 -15.36
C MET A 96 -13.51 3.65 -16.07
N LYS A 97 -13.06 4.16 -17.24
CA LYS A 97 -13.79 5.20 -17.98
C LYS A 97 -15.16 4.68 -18.43
N GLY A 98 -16.21 5.40 -18.06
CA GLY A 98 -17.60 5.04 -18.38
C GLY A 98 -18.21 3.98 -17.46
N LEU A 99 -17.58 3.68 -16.34
CA LEU A 99 -18.15 2.87 -15.28
C LEU A 99 -18.53 3.73 -14.10
N ASP A 100 -19.69 3.48 -13.53
CA ASP A 100 -20.18 4.22 -12.35
C ASP A 100 -19.53 3.69 -11.05
N TYR A 101 -19.02 2.46 -11.07
CA TYR A 101 -18.46 1.80 -9.88
C TYR A 101 -17.13 1.12 -10.16
N PRO A 102 -16.24 1.00 -9.14
CA PRO A 102 -14.97 0.32 -9.29
C PRO A 102 -15.17 -1.17 -9.62
N ARG A 103 -14.32 -1.70 -10.49
CA ARG A 103 -14.26 -3.14 -10.81
C ARG A 103 -13.28 -3.83 -9.87
N ARG A 104 -13.61 -5.09 -9.53
CA ARG A 104 -12.64 -5.97 -8.87
C ARG A 104 -11.47 -6.26 -9.80
N PHE A 105 -10.28 -6.36 -9.21
CA PHE A 105 -9.08 -6.76 -9.92
C PHE A 105 -9.18 -8.24 -10.33
N PRO A 106 -8.72 -8.60 -11.55
CA PRO A 106 -8.64 -10.00 -11.95
C PRO A 106 -7.61 -10.71 -11.06
N LEU A 107 -8.01 -11.87 -10.52
CA LEU A 107 -7.08 -12.71 -9.75
C LEU A 107 -6.27 -13.58 -10.71
N ILE A 108 -4.96 -13.69 -10.48
CA ILE A 108 -4.10 -14.58 -11.25
C ILE A 108 -4.43 -16.02 -10.87
N SER A 109 -5.02 -16.76 -11.82
CA SER A 109 -5.23 -18.20 -11.72
C SER A 109 -4.64 -18.88 -12.94
N LEU A 110 -3.79 -19.88 -12.73
CA LEU A 110 -3.21 -20.68 -13.82
C LEU A 110 -4.21 -21.61 -14.48
N GLU A 111 -5.25 -22.03 -13.75
CA GLU A 111 -6.27 -22.96 -14.23
C GLU A 111 -7.35 -22.26 -15.06
N HIS A 112 -7.56 -20.97 -14.83
CA HIS A 112 -8.56 -20.19 -15.54
C HIS A 112 -7.92 -18.89 -16.02
N PRO A 113 -7.86 -18.63 -17.35
CA PRO A 113 -7.43 -17.32 -17.84
C PRO A 113 -8.28 -16.24 -17.17
N ALA A 114 -7.65 -15.19 -16.71
CA ALA A 114 -8.26 -14.13 -15.91
C ALA A 114 -9.63 -13.73 -16.49
N LYS A 115 -10.71 -14.30 -15.96
CA LYS A 115 -12.05 -13.80 -16.21
C LYS A 115 -12.07 -12.44 -15.55
N GLN A 116 -12.32 -11.40 -16.34
CA GLN A 116 -12.57 -10.07 -15.77
C GLN A 116 -13.65 -10.24 -14.71
N ALA A 117 -13.33 -9.90 -13.48
CA ALA A 117 -14.33 -9.92 -12.42
C ALA A 117 -15.48 -9.00 -12.85
N PRO A 118 -16.74 -9.41 -12.62
CA PRO A 118 -17.88 -8.56 -12.94
C PRO A 118 -17.71 -7.22 -12.19
N PRO A 119 -18.20 -6.11 -12.75
CA PRO A 119 -18.24 -4.83 -12.04
C PRO A 119 -19.01 -5.02 -10.73
N ILE A 120 -18.66 -4.24 -9.70
CA ILE A 120 -19.48 -4.19 -8.50
C ILE A 120 -20.81 -3.56 -8.92
N GLU A 121 -21.89 -4.32 -8.86
CA GLU A 121 -23.22 -3.88 -9.32
C GLU A 121 -23.90 -2.89 -8.36
N GLN A 122 -23.34 -2.70 -7.16
CA GLN A 122 -23.93 -1.84 -6.14
C GLN A 122 -23.08 -0.60 -5.92
N LYS A 123 -23.74 0.57 -5.86
CA LYS A 123 -23.16 1.81 -5.36
C LYS A 123 -22.72 1.57 -3.91
N THR A 124 -21.41 1.56 -3.68
CA THR A 124 -20.86 1.35 -2.33
C THR A 124 -20.97 2.59 -1.47
N VAL A 125 -20.91 3.77 -2.09
CA VAL A 125 -21.02 5.06 -1.40
C VAL A 125 -22.45 5.28 -0.93
N VAL A 126 -22.61 5.49 0.38
CA VAL A 126 -23.88 5.77 1.01
C VAL A 126 -24.13 7.27 1.02
N ASP A 127 -25.26 7.69 0.45
CA ASP A 127 -25.66 9.11 0.45
C ASP A 127 -26.00 9.55 1.88
N GLY A 128 -25.60 10.76 2.25
CA GLY A 128 -25.85 11.32 3.58
C GLY A 128 -24.69 12.17 4.10
N GLU A 129 -24.52 12.17 5.42
CA GLU A 129 -23.41 12.90 6.05
C GLU A 129 -22.08 12.14 5.87
N PRO A 130 -20.99 12.85 5.58
CA PRO A 130 -19.67 12.23 5.47
C PRO A 130 -19.24 11.63 6.81
N VAL A 131 -18.62 10.47 6.75
CA VAL A 131 -18.03 9.78 7.92
C VAL A 131 -16.82 10.53 8.45
N LEU A 132 -16.05 11.16 7.56
CA LEU A 132 -14.89 11.98 7.92
C LEU A 132 -14.95 13.29 7.12
N ARG A 133 -14.80 14.42 7.83
CA ARG A 133 -14.74 15.76 7.23
C ARG A 133 -13.48 16.45 7.71
N VAL A 134 -12.67 16.93 6.78
CA VAL A 134 -11.44 17.66 7.05
C VAL A 134 -11.55 19.06 6.48
N ARG A 135 -11.21 20.08 7.26
CA ARG A 135 -11.29 21.48 6.87
C ARG A 135 -10.02 22.23 7.20
N ASN A 136 -9.38 22.80 6.17
CA ASN A 136 -8.19 23.65 6.27
C ASN A 136 -7.09 23.06 7.17
N LEU A 137 -6.85 21.74 7.05
CA LEU A 137 -5.82 21.05 7.84
C LEU A 137 -4.43 21.63 7.57
N VAL A 138 -3.72 22.02 8.64
CA VAL A 138 -2.35 22.53 8.60
C VAL A 138 -1.47 21.71 9.50
N THR A 139 -0.38 21.18 8.95
CA THR A 139 0.64 20.44 9.70
C THR A 139 2.02 20.92 9.30
N ARG A 140 2.78 21.41 10.27
CA ARG A 140 4.13 21.94 10.08
C ARG A 140 5.10 21.31 11.07
N PHE A 141 6.33 21.11 10.65
CA PHE A 141 7.39 20.57 11.48
C PHE A 141 8.42 21.66 11.77
N PRO A 142 8.62 22.04 13.06
CA PRO A 142 9.61 23.03 13.42
C PRO A 142 11.03 22.45 13.29
N LEU A 143 11.86 23.10 12.48
CA LEU A 143 13.29 22.83 12.43
C LEU A 143 13.99 23.70 13.50
N ARG A 144 14.60 23.04 14.46
CA ARG A 144 15.31 23.67 15.56
C ARG A 144 16.82 23.63 15.31
N SER A 145 17.53 24.74 15.58
CA SER A 145 18.96 24.80 15.43
C SER A 145 19.61 25.66 16.50
N GLY A 146 20.95 25.55 16.62
CA GLY A 146 21.78 26.30 17.58
C GLY A 146 21.73 25.72 18.98
N LEU A 147 22.62 26.28 19.86
CA LEU A 147 22.83 25.82 21.25
C LEU A 147 21.56 25.93 22.12
N LEU A 148 20.66 26.86 21.78
CA LEU A 148 19.39 27.11 22.49
C LEU A 148 18.19 26.39 21.89
N ASN A 149 18.41 25.49 20.92
CA ASN A 149 17.33 24.67 20.28
C ASN A 149 16.12 25.52 19.81
N ARG A 150 16.40 26.73 19.27
CA ARG A 150 15.34 27.64 18.78
C ARG A 150 14.81 27.21 17.44
N VAL A 151 13.50 27.40 17.22
CA VAL A 151 12.86 27.19 15.91
C VAL A 151 13.41 28.23 14.94
N THR A 152 14.11 27.78 13.90
CA THR A 152 14.70 28.63 12.87
C THR A 152 13.94 28.60 11.56
N ARG A 153 13.25 27.50 11.27
CA ARG A 153 12.42 27.30 10.08
C ARG A 153 11.30 26.32 10.41
N GLU A 154 10.27 26.30 9.58
CA GLU A 154 9.20 25.31 9.58
C GLU A 154 9.12 24.62 8.22
N VAL A 155 8.96 23.31 8.22
CA VAL A 155 8.61 22.54 7.03
C VAL A 155 7.09 22.49 6.93
N HIS A 156 6.54 23.10 5.91
CA HIS A 156 5.11 23.12 5.62
C HIS A 156 4.72 21.81 4.94
N ALA A 157 4.38 20.79 5.71
CA ALA A 157 4.07 19.46 5.17
C ALA A 157 2.63 19.34 4.69
N VAL A 158 1.67 20.02 5.34
CA VAL A 158 0.27 20.07 4.94
C VAL A 158 -0.22 21.52 5.11
N GLU A 159 -0.80 22.09 4.05
CA GLU A 159 -1.27 23.48 4.05
C GLU A 159 -2.71 23.56 3.55
N LYS A 160 -3.65 23.83 4.47
CA LYS A 160 -5.07 24.09 4.22
C LYS A 160 -5.78 23.02 3.39
N VAL A 161 -5.46 21.74 3.64
CA VAL A 161 -6.09 20.62 2.95
C VAL A 161 -7.49 20.40 3.49
N SER A 162 -8.46 20.27 2.57
CA SER A 162 -9.88 20.05 2.90
C SER A 162 -10.45 18.96 2.00
N PHE A 163 -11.21 18.02 2.58
CA PHE A 163 -11.95 17.00 1.86
C PHE A 163 -13.02 16.37 2.75
N ASP A 164 -13.97 15.69 2.13
CA ASP A 164 -14.97 14.86 2.78
C ASP A 164 -14.78 13.41 2.34
N LEU A 165 -15.17 12.46 3.20
CA LEU A 165 -15.21 11.03 2.92
C LEU A 165 -16.57 10.49 3.38
N TRP A 166 -17.26 9.81 2.46
CA TRP A 166 -18.55 9.18 2.75
C TRP A 166 -18.41 7.72 3.14
N PRO A 167 -19.37 7.13 3.84
CA PRO A 167 -19.37 5.69 4.10
C PRO A 167 -19.36 4.90 2.77
N GLY A 168 -18.49 3.88 2.68
CA GLY A 168 -18.32 3.07 1.47
C GLY A 168 -17.55 3.72 0.33
N GLU A 169 -17.00 4.94 0.54
CA GLU A 169 -16.17 5.65 -0.44
C GLU A 169 -14.69 5.29 -0.28
N THR A 170 -14.00 5.22 -1.41
CA THR A 170 -12.53 5.19 -1.44
C THR A 170 -12.00 6.49 -2.02
N LEU A 171 -11.39 7.32 -1.16
CA LEU A 171 -10.72 8.56 -1.55
C LEU A 171 -9.22 8.33 -1.69
N SER A 172 -8.64 8.68 -2.84
CA SER A 172 -7.20 8.57 -3.08
C SER A 172 -6.52 9.94 -2.97
N LEU A 173 -5.49 10.03 -2.11
CA LEU A 173 -4.58 11.16 -2.05
C LEU A 173 -3.37 10.86 -2.95
N VAL A 174 -3.18 11.65 -4.01
CA VAL A 174 -2.11 11.46 -5.00
C VAL A 174 -1.16 12.64 -5.00
N GLY A 175 0.11 12.40 -5.32
CA GLY A 175 1.16 13.42 -5.41
C GLY A 175 2.55 12.80 -5.29
N GLU A 176 3.58 13.57 -5.60
CA GLU A 176 4.99 13.16 -5.50
C GLU A 176 5.42 12.83 -4.07
N SER A 177 6.60 12.20 -3.92
CA SER A 177 7.21 11.99 -2.61
C SER A 177 7.43 13.35 -1.92
N GLY A 178 7.15 13.41 -0.61
CA GLY A 178 7.23 14.66 0.15
C GLY A 178 6.06 15.63 -0.03
N SER A 179 5.01 15.33 -0.81
CA SER A 179 3.84 16.20 -0.98
C SER A 179 2.89 16.25 0.22
N GLY A 180 3.18 15.55 1.31
CA GLY A 180 2.41 15.59 2.55
C GLY A 180 1.32 14.51 2.70
N LYS A 181 1.21 13.54 1.78
CA LYS A 181 0.19 12.45 1.84
C LYS A 181 0.21 11.70 3.16
N SER A 182 1.35 11.11 3.51
CA SER A 182 1.53 10.35 4.76
C SER A 182 1.35 11.23 6.00
N THR A 183 1.78 12.50 5.93
CA THR A 183 1.58 13.46 7.01
C THR A 183 0.09 13.76 7.21
N THR A 184 -0.66 13.96 6.13
CA THR A 184 -2.11 14.12 6.17
C THR A 184 -2.76 12.92 6.86
N GLY A 185 -2.49 11.70 6.41
CA GLY A 185 -3.02 10.49 7.03
C GLY A 185 -2.71 10.37 8.53
N ARG A 186 -1.47 10.64 8.93
CA ARG A 186 -1.05 10.61 10.34
C ARG A 186 -1.72 11.70 11.18
N ALA A 187 -1.94 12.88 10.61
CA ALA A 187 -2.63 13.98 11.28
C ALA A 187 -4.10 13.65 11.57
N LEU A 188 -4.78 12.89 10.70
CA LEU A 188 -6.16 12.45 10.92
C LEU A 188 -6.34 11.63 12.20
N LEU A 189 -5.33 10.85 12.59
CA LEU A 189 -5.30 10.06 13.84
C LEU A 189 -4.58 10.77 14.99
N ARG A 190 -4.17 12.00 14.78
CA ARG A 190 -3.33 12.76 15.74
C ARG A 190 -2.09 11.96 16.17
N LEU A 191 -1.49 11.25 15.22
CA LEU A 191 -0.13 10.71 15.37
C LEU A 191 0.92 11.80 15.16
N VAL A 192 0.51 12.87 14.45
CA VAL A 192 1.25 14.13 14.29
C VAL A 192 0.29 15.26 14.64
N GLU A 193 0.79 16.26 15.37
CA GLU A 193 -0.01 17.43 15.76
C GLU A 193 -0.25 18.35 14.57
N SER A 194 -1.50 18.81 14.44
CA SER A 194 -1.90 19.84 13.48
C SER A 194 -1.89 21.20 14.16
N GLN A 195 -1.40 22.23 13.47
CA GLN A 195 -1.37 23.60 13.95
C GLN A 195 -2.66 24.37 13.59
N GLY A 196 -3.48 23.81 12.70
CA GLY A 196 -4.75 24.43 12.30
C GLY A 196 -5.67 23.49 11.57
N GLY A 197 -6.89 23.94 11.37
CA GLY A 197 -7.94 23.17 10.73
C GLY A 197 -8.84 22.42 11.70
N GLU A 198 -9.76 21.64 11.14
CA GLU A 198 -10.71 20.83 11.88
C GLU A 198 -10.80 19.44 11.28
N ILE A 199 -10.88 18.43 12.15
CA ILE A 199 -11.10 17.04 11.76
C ILE A 199 -12.39 16.58 12.49
N ILE A 200 -13.41 16.24 11.70
CA ILE A 200 -14.72 15.82 12.21
C ILE A 200 -14.95 14.37 11.75
N PHE A 201 -15.17 13.47 12.70
CA PHE A 201 -15.46 12.06 12.44
C PHE A 201 -16.81 11.69 13.05
N ASN A 202 -17.73 11.14 12.26
CA ASN A 202 -19.12 10.84 12.66
C ASN A 202 -19.80 12.04 13.34
N GLY A 203 -19.63 13.25 12.82
CA GLY A 203 -20.18 14.48 13.38
C GLY A 203 -19.46 15.01 14.63
N GLN A 204 -18.47 14.31 15.17
CA GLN A 204 -17.69 14.73 16.33
C GLN A 204 -16.34 15.31 15.91
N ARG A 205 -16.01 16.50 16.41
CA ARG A 205 -14.68 17.10 16.23
C ARG A 205 -13.64 16.33 17.06
N ILE A 206 -12.57 15.83 16.38
CA ILE A 206 -11.59 14.91 17.00
C ILE A 206 -10.21 15.53 17.24
N ASP A 207 -9.87 16.62 16.56
CA ASP A 207 -8.59 17.34 16.72
C ASP A 207 -8.40 17.93 18.12
N THR A 208 -9.47 18.17 18.85
CA THR A 208 -9.48 18.74 20.21
C THR A 208 -9.75 17.73 21.33
N LEU A 209 -9.95 16.45 21.01
CA LEU A 209 -10.26 15.42 22.00
C LEU A 209 -9.12 15.19 23.01
N SER A 210 -9.49 14.85 24.24
CA SER A 210 -8.53 14.35 25.23
C SER A 210 -7.95 12.99 24.80
N PRO A 211 -6.73 12.64 25.27
CA PRO A 211 -6.07 11.39 24.87
C PRO A 211 -6.92 10.14 25.06
N GLY A 212 -7.65 10.01 26.17
CA GLY A 212 -8.51 8.85 26.45
C GLY A 212 -9.70 8.74 25.49
N LYS A 213 -10.35 9.87 25.14
CA LYS A 213 -11.42 9.88 24.15
C LYS A 213 -10.91 9.57 22.76
N LEU A 214 -9.73 10.07 22.41
CA LEU A 214 -9.07 9.78 21.14
C LEU A 214 -8.69 8.30 21.02
N GLN A 215 -8.21 7.68 22.11
CA GLN A 215 -7.91 6.24 22.12
C GLN A 215 -9.15 5.40 21.83
N ALA A 216 -10.29 5.71 22.45
CA ALA A 216 -11.55 5.03 22.18
C ALA A 216 -11.97 5.14 20.70
N LEU A 217 -11.77 6.31 20.10
CA LEU A 217 -12.13 6.60 18.72
C LEU A 217 -11.22 5.87 17.72
N ARG A 218 -9.95 5.63 18.08
CA ARG A 218 -9.00 4.89 17.23
C ARG A 218 -9.44 3.47 16.91
N ARG A 219 -10.40 2.90 17.67
CA ARG A 219 -11.08 1.67 17.32
C ARG A 219 -11.77 1.75 15.95
N ASP A 220 -12.42 2.87 15.67
CA ASP A 220 -13.23 3.07 14.46
C ASP A 220 -12.43 3.60 13.27
N ILE A 221 -11.20 4.10 13.51
CA ILE A 221 -10.29 4.57 12.45
C ILE A 221 -8.97 3.84 12.61
N GLN A 222 -8.57 3.07 11.60
CA GLN A 222 -7.33 2.31 11.61
C GLN A 222 -6.36 2.80 10.55
N PHE A 223 -5.07 2.63 10.82
CA PHE A 223 -3.98 3.04 9.93
C PHE A 223 -3.14 1.83 9.50
N ILE A 224 -2.94 1.70 8.20
CA ILE A 224 -2.01 0.73 7.61
C ILE A 224 -0.78 1.53 7.17
N PHE A 225 0.34 1.30 7.85
CA PHE A 225 1.59 2.02 7.60
C PHE A 225 2.32 1.48 6.38
N GLN A 226 3.10 2.35 5.74
CA GLN A 226 3.93 2.04 4.58
C GLN A 226 5.01 0.99 4.87
N ASP A 227 5.66 1.07 6.04
CA ASP A 227 6.72 0.14 6.44
C ASP A 227 6.18 -0.99 7.31
N PRO A 228 6.06 -2.22 6.78
CA PRO A 228 5.60 -3.36 7.53
C PRO A 228 6.64 -3.87 8.55
N TYR A 229 7.93 -3.56 8.35
CA TYR A 229 9.00 -3.97 9.28
C TYR A 229 8.92 -3.18 10.58
N ALA A 230 8.75 -1.86 10.50
CA ALA A 230 8.59 -1.01 11.67
C ALA A 230 7.22 -1.15 12.35
N SER A 231 6.26 -1.80 11.69
CA SER A 231 4.87 -1.90 12.17
C SER A 231 4.60 -3.11 13.07
N LEU A 232 5.48 -4.10 13.10
CA LEU A 232 5.32 -5.33 13.88
C LEU A 232 6.44 -5.45 14.93
N ASP A 233 6.08 -5.81 16.18
CA ASP A 233 7.08 -6.12 17.21
C ASP A 233 7.71 -7.49 16.88
N PRO A 234 9.03 -7.56 16.62
CA PRO A 234 9.71 -8.81 16.25
C PRO A 234 9.69 -9.88 17.36
N ARG A 235 9.33 -9.51 18.58
CA ARG A 235 9.26 -10.40 19.76
C ARG A 235 7.88 -10.99 19.98
N GLN A 236 6.86 -10.52 19.27
CA GLN A 236 5.50 -11.03 19.35
C GLN A 236 5.21 -11.99 18.20
N THR A 237 4.36 -12.98 18.45
CA THR A 237 3.84 -13.83 17.38
C THR A 237 2.88 -13.02 16.48
N ILE A 238 2.65 -13.52 15.28
CA ILE A 238 1.70 -12.89 14.35
C ILE A 238 0.28 -12.88 14.94
N GLY A 239 -0.11 -13.98 15.59
CA GLY A 239 -1.41 -14.07 16.25
C GLY A 239 -1.58 -13.02 17.36
N ASP A 240 -0.53 -12.84 18.19
CA ASP A 240 -0.55 -11.80 19.23
C ASP A 240 -0.62 -10.39 18.65
N SER A 241 0.13 -10.12 17.57
CA SER A 241 0.13 -8.82 16.89
C SER A 241 -1.25 -8.47 16.27
N ILE A 242 -1.97 -9.47 15.72
CA ILE A 242 -3.30 -9.28 15.15
C ILE A 242 -4.35 -9.07 16.25
N ILE A 243 -4.21 -9.76 17.40
CA ILE A 243 -5.20 -9.70 18.47
C ILE A 243 -4.99 -8.53 19.42
N GLU A 244 -3.80 -7.94 19.44
CA GLU A 244 -3.44 -6.82 20.32
C GLU A 244 -4.45 -5.66 20.29
N PRO A 245 -4.91 -5.15 19.12
CA PRO A 245 -5.92 -4.10 19.07
C PRO A 245 -7.22 -4.49 19.80
N LEU A 246 -7.66 -5.74 19.69
CA LEU A 246 -8.85 -6.23 20.40
C LEU A 246 -8.64 -6.25 21.92
N ARG A 247 -7.43 -6.62 22.39
CA ARG A 247 -7.06 -6.57 23.81
C ARG A 247 -7.08 -5.14 24.34
N VAL A 248 -6.44 -4.22 23.62
CA VAL A 248 -6.35 -2.79 24.01
C VAL A 248 -7.72 -2.14 24.17
N HIS A 249 -8.68 -2.53 23.33
CA HIS A 249 -10.03 -2.00 23.34
C HIS A 249 -11.03 -2.83 24.16
N GLY A 250 -10.57 -3.86 24.90
CA GLY A 250 -11.44 -4.70 25.73
C GLY A 250 -12.47 -5.51 24.95
N LEU A 251 -12.21 -5.81 23.68
CA LEU A 251 -13.12 -6.49 22.77
C LEU A 251 -12.78 -7.97 22.56
N LEU A 252 -11.91 -8.52 23.41
CA LEU A 252 -11.51 -9.93 23.28
C LEU A 252 -12.71 -10.86 23.48
N PRO A 253 -13.12 -11.55 22.44
CA PRO A 253 -14.05 -12.65 22.57
C PRO A 253 -13.27 -13.87 23.11
N GLY A 254 -13.14 -14.04 24.40
CA GLY A 254 -12.62 -15.21 25.12
C GLY A 254 -12.08 -16.37 24.26
N LYS A 255 -12.87 -17.44 24.11
CA LYS A 255 -12.50 -18.61 23.30
C LYS A 255 -12.42 -18.40 21.79
N ASP A 256 -12.98 -17.29 21.27
CA ASP A 256 -13.10 -17.03 19.82
C ASP A 256 -11.92 -16.23 19.24
N ALA A 257 -10.97 -15.82 20.07
CA ALA A 257 -9.81 -15.06 19.65
C ALA A 257 -8.97 -15.78 18.57
N ALA A 258 -8.71 -17.06 18.78
CA ALA A 258 -7.95 -17.89 17.82
C ALA A 258 -8.71 -18.04 16.49
N ALA A 259 -10.01 -18.24 16.53
CA ALA A 259 -10.86 -18.33 15.35
C ALA A 259 -10.88 -16.99 14.56
N ARG A 260 -10.92 -15.85 15.27
CA ARG A 260 -10.84 -14.53 14.65
C ARG A 260 -9.49 -14.29 13.95
N VAL A 261 -8.39 -14.66 14.59
CA VAL A 261 -7.04 -14.57 14.00
C VAL A 261 -6.95 -15.46 12.76
N ALA A 262 -7.38 -16.72 12.84
CA ALA A 262 -7.38 -17.65 11.71
C ALA A 262 -8.17 -17.08 10.53
N TRP A 263 -9.39 -16.59 10.77
CA TRP A 263 -10.23 -15.99 9.75
C TRP A 263 -9.57 -14.75 9.11
N LEU A 264 -8.92 -13.87 9.89
CA LEU A 264 -8.22 -12.71 9.36
C LEU A 264 -7.02 -13.10 8.51
N LEU A 265 -6.24 -14.10 8.92
CA LEU A 265 -5.12 -14.61 8.15
C LEU A 265 -5.58 -15.18 6.81
N GLU A 266 -6.64 -16.00 6.78
CA GLU A 266 -7.21 -16.52 5.54
C GLU A 266 -7.68 -15.42 4.61
N ARG A 267 -8.33 -14.36 5.13
CA ARG A 267 -8.78 -13.21 4.33
C ARG A 267 -7.64 -12.49 3.61
N VAL A 268 -6.45 -12.44 4.22
CA VAL A 268 -5.27 -11.83 3.59
C VAL A 268 -4.41 -12.87 2.83
N GLY A 269 -4.91 -14.07 2.59
CA GLY A 269 -4.22 -15.13 1.84
C GLY A 269 -3.02 -15.73 2.57
N LEU A 270 -3.12 -15.84 3.89
CA LEU A 270 -2.14 -16.52 4.76
C LEU A 270 -2.81 -17.74 5.43
N LEU A 271 -1.98 -18.67 5.89
CA LEU A 271 -2.48 -19.88 6.56
C LEU A 271 -2.75 -19.59 8.04
N PRO A 272 -3.78 -20.21 8.66
CA PRO A 272 -4.08 -20.06 10.09
C PRO A 272 -2.90 -20.42 11.01
N GLU A 273 -2.12 -21.43 10.65
CA GLU A 273 -0.93 -21.86 11.39
C GLU A 273 0.19 -20.81 11.44
N HIS A 274 0.16 -19.81 10.55
CA HIS A 274 1.08 -18.68 10.59
C HIS A 274 0.91 -17.82 11.85
N ALA A 275 -0.19 -17.96 12.59
CA ALA A 275 -0.43 -17.24 13.83
C ALA A 275 0.68 -17.45 14.87
N TRP A 276 1.34 -18.62 14.86
CA TRP A 276 2.37 -18.99 15.82
C TRP A 276 3.79 -18.56 15.44
N ARG A 277 3.97 -18.05 14.21
CA ARG A 277 5.27 -17.61 13.70
C ARG A 277 5.56 -16.16 14.09
N TYR A 278 6.84 -15.80 13.98
CA TYR A 278 7.34 -14.46 14.26
C TYR A 278 7.50 -13.63 12.97
N PRO A 279 7.46 -12.28 13.05
CA PRO A 279 7.58 -11.42 11.87
C PRO A 279 8.81 -11.70 11.00
N HIS A 280 9.96 -12.06 11.58
CA HIS A 280 11.19 -12.30 10.83
C HIS A 280 11.13 -13.54 9.91
N GLU A 281 10.16 -14.44 10.10
CA GLU A 281 9.95 -15.62 9.27
C GLU A 281 9.12 -15.34 8.01
N PHE A 282 8.74 -14.08 7.78
CA PHE A 282 7.86 -13.67 6.67
C PHE A 282 8.55 -12.69 5.73
N SER A 283 8.22 -12.77 4.43
CA SER A 283 8.61 -11.79 3.43
C SER A 283 7.96 -10.42 3.71
N GLY A 284 8.49 -9.35 3.09
CA GLY A 284 7.93 -8.00 3.21
C GLY A 284 6.44 -7.94 2.82
N GLY A 285 6.06 -8.56 1.72
CA GLY A 285 4.67 -8.63 1.28
C GLY A 285 3.77 -9.45 2.22
N GLN A 286 4.28 -10.52 2.84
CA GLN A 286 3.55 -11.26 3.86
C GLN A 286 3.34 -10.43 5.14
N ARG A 287 4.37 -9.69 5.59
CA ARG A 287 4.25 -8.77 6.74
C ARG A 287 3.24 -7.65 6.46
N GLN A 288 3.22 -7.11 5.25
CA GLN A 288 2.22 -6.11 4.87
C GLN A 288 0.80 -6.66 4.98
N ARG A 289 0.56 -7.90 4.53
CA ARG A 289 -0.74 -8.57 4.69
C ARG A 289 -1.12 -8.78 6.15
N ILE A 290 -0.16 -9.08 7.01
CA ILE A 290 -0.37 -9.19 8.46
C ILE A 290 -0.77 -7.83 9.06
N CYS A 291 -0.13 -6.73 8.65
CA CYS A 291 -0.50 -5.39 9.09
C CYS A 291 -1.92 -5.01 8.65
N ILE A 292 -2.33 -5.42 7.45
CA ILE A 292 -3.71 -5.26 6.96
C ILE A 292 -4.69 -6.08 7.81
N ALA A 293 -4.39 -7.37 8.09
CA ALA A 293 -5.21 -8.21 8.96
C ALA A 293 -5.38 -7.59 10.36
N ARG A 294 -4.32 -7.03 10.92
CA ARG A 294 -4.34 -6.33 12.21
C ARG A 294 -5.27 -5.10 12.17
N ALA A 295 -5.19 -4.29 11.12
CA ALA A 295 -6.07 -3.12 10.98
C ALA A 295 -7.55 -3.52 10.85
N LEU A 296 -7.83 -4.63 10.15
CA LEU A 296 -9.20 -5.16 9.98
C LEU A 296 -9.75 -5.84 11.25
N ALA A 297 -8.91 -6.15 12.24
CA ALA A 297 -9.34 -6.89 13.43
C ALA A 297 -10.48 -6.21 14.21
N LEU A 298 -10.50 -4.87 14.22
CA LEU A 298 -11.49 -4.05 14.93
C LEU A 298 -12.75 -3.74 14.11
N ASN A 299 -12.89 -4.18 12.87
CA ASN A 299 -13.94 -3.77 11.94
C ASN A 299 -14.10 -2.24 11.88
N PRO A 300 -13.06 -1.50 11.51
CA PRO A 300 -13.08 -0.04 11.54
C PRO A 300 -14.06 0.54 10.51
N LYS A 301 -14.55 1.75 10.77
CA LYS A 301 -15.39 2.52 9.84
C LYS A 301 -14.58 3.25 8.78
N VAL A 302 -13.32 3.59 9.10
CA VAL A 302 -12.39 4.24 8.19
C VAL A 302 -11.03 3.54 8.28
N ILE A 303 -10.45 3.25 7.13
CA ILE A 303 -9.09 2.76 7.00
C ILE A 303 -8.27 3.81 6.26
N ILE A 304 -7.17 4.24 6.85
CA ILE A 304 -6.18 5.09 6.22
C ILE A 304 -5.03 4.17 5.78
N ALA A 305 -4.82 4.05 4.48
CA ALA A 305 -3.82 3.17 3.90
C ALA A 305 -2.69 4.00 3.27
N ASP A 306 -1.52 4.01 3.91
CA ASP A 306 -0.33 4.72 3.44
C ASP A 306 0.54 3.76 2.63
N GLU A 307 0.40 3.80 1.30
CA GLU A 307 1.10 2.92 0.34
C GLU A 307 0.98 1.42 0.69
N ALA A 308 -0.17 1.01 1.23
CA ALA A 308 -0.38 -0.32 1.83
C ALA A 308 -0.19 -1.51 0.87
N VAL A 309 -0.13 -1.27 -0.43
CA VAL A 309 0.00 -2.32 -1.47
C VAL A 309 1.25 -2.16 -2.34
N SER A 310 2.12 -1.18 -2.06
CA SER A 310 3.30 -0.89 -2.87
C SER A 310 4.34 -2.02 -2.85
N ALA A 311 4.50 -2.67 -1.69
CA ALA A 311 5.44 -3.79 -1.49
C ALA A 311 4.85 -5.17 -1.85
N LEU A 312 3.66 -5.21 -2.48
CA LEU A 312 3.00 -6.46 -2.83
C LEU A 312 3.21 -6.81 -4.30
N ASP A 313 3.47 -8.07 -4.57
CA ASP A 313 3.44 -8.62 -5.92
C ASP A 313 2.09 -8.37 -6.59
N VAL A 314 2.09 -8.26 -7.92
CA VAL A 314 0.90 -7.93 -8.73
C VAL A 314 -0.30 -8.83 -8.41
N SER A 315 -0.08 -10.15 -8.23
CA SER A 315 -1.11 -11.13 -7.91
C SER A 315 -1.75 -10.91 -6.55
N ILE A 316 -0.93 -10.62 -5.55
CA ILE A 316 -1.38 -10.39 -4.16
C ILE A 316 -2.01 -9.01 -4.03
N ARG A 317 -1.47 -8.01 -4.73
CA ARG A 317 -2.02 -6.64 -4.77
C ARG A 317 -3.49 -6.65 -5.16
N GLY A 318 -3.84 -7.36 -6.23
CA GLY A 318 -5.24 -7.51 -6.67
C GLY A 318 -6.15 -8.14 -5.61
N GLN A 319 -5.68 -9.18 -4.90
CA GLN A 319 -6.44 -9.81 -3.82
C GLN A 319 -6.72 -8.85 -2.67
N ILE A 320 -5.68 -8.11 -2.24
CA ILE A 320 -5.80 -7.16 -1.13
C ILE A 320 -6.70 -5.96 -1.50
N ILE A 321 -6.58 -5.43 -2.71
CA ILE A 321 -7.46 -4.35 -3.15
C ILE A 321 -8.92 -4.84 -3.19
N ASN A 322 -9.17 -6.05 -3.70
CA ASN A 322 -10.52 -6.63 -3.68
C ASN A 322 -11.05 -6.81 -2.25
N LEU A 323 -10.20 -7.25 -1.31
CA LEU A 323 -10.58 -7.35 0.11
C LEU A 323 -10.95 -5.99 0.73
N LEU A 324 -10.28 -4.93 0.33
CA LEU A 324 -10.58 -3.57 0.82
C LEU A 324 -11.81 -2.94 0.14
N LEU A 325 -12.24 -3.48 -1.02
CA LEU A 325 -13.46 -3.07 -1.71
C LEU A 325 -14.72 -3.76 -1.13
N ASP A 326 -14.57 -4.93 -0.50
CA ASP A 326 -15.64 -5.69 0.17
C ASP A 326 -16.01 -5.10 1.53
#